data_530e1e3c44b7e0b9fec6d8c7f5bd2881
#
_entry.id   530e1e3c44b7e0b9fec6d8c7f5bd2881
#
_cell.length_a   1.000
_cell.length_b   1.000
_cell.length_c   1.000
_cell.angle_alpha   90.00
_cell.angle_beta   90.00
_cell.angle_gamma   90.00
#
_symmetry.space_group_name_H-M   'P 1'
#
loop_
_entity.id
_entity.type
_entity.pdbx_description
1 polymer ?
#
loop_
_entity_poly.entity_id
_entity_poly.type
_entity_poly.pdbx_seq_one_letter_code
_entity_poly.pdbx_strand_id
1 'polypeptide(L)'
;MKKRYTVQFDKDADSGWWVVTVPEIPGCLTQGRSLAEGRRRIREALALFIDEKIAATVDLVDDVRLPRSTGAVVKQAASVRAQLDELQAEAIKATSAAAKLLVRKSGLSVRDAADLLGVSHQRIQQLAGASKQG
;
A
#
# COMPACT_ATOMS: atom_id res chain seq x y z
N MET A 1 22.89 -0.77 7.87
CA MET A 1 21.78 0.19 7.75
C MET A 1 21.47 0.45 6.27
N LYS A 2 20.23 0.24 5.88
CA LYS A 2 19.82 0.57 4.52
C LYS A 2 19.82 2.08 4.34
N LYS A 3 20.51 2.56 3.30
CA LYS A 3 20.42 3.97 2.92
C LYS A 3 19.00 4.26 2.43
N ARG A 4 18.54 5.43 2.76
CA ARG A 4 17.21 5.90 2.41
C ARG A 4 17.34 7.31 1.88
N TYR A 5 16.72 7.58 0.75
CA TYR A 5 16.71 8.93 0.17
C TYR A 5 15.29 9.47 0.14
N THR A 6 15.17 10.77 0.28
CA THR A 6 13.89 11.47 0.14
C THR A 6 13.70 11.85 -1.33
N VAL A 7 12.50 11.64 -1.84
CA VAL A 7 12.12 12.09 -3.18
C VAL A 7 11.07 13.17 -3.02
N GLN A 8 11.43 14.39 -3.32
CA GLN A 8 10.55 15.54 -3.19
C GLN A 8 9.85 15.81 -4.51
N PHE A 9 8.51 15.89 -4.47
CA PHE A 9 7.67 16.17 -5.64
C PHE A 9 7.03 17.54 -5.49
N ASP A 10 7.32 18.43 -6.43
CA ASP A 10 6.71 19.75 -6.52
C ASP A 10 5.98 19.89 -7.84
N LYS A 11 4.71 20.24 -7.81
CA LYS A 11 3.94 20.42 -9.04
C LYS A 11 4.17 21.81 -9.59
N ASP A 12 4.60 21.87 -10.86
CA ASP A 12 4.75 23.14 -11.55
C ASP A 12 3.36 23.62 -12.00
N ALA A 13 2.98 24.81 -11.53
CA ALA A 13 1.66 25.37 -11.80
C ALA A 13 1.45 25.69 -13.31
N ASP A 14 2.52 26.03 -14.02
CA ASP A 14 2.42 26.43 -15.43
C ASP A 14 2.32 25.22 -16.36
N SER A 15 3.20 24.25 -16.19
CA SER A 15 3.25 23.07 -17.07
C SER A 15 2.35 21.92 -16.60
N GLY A 16 2.04 21.87 -15.30
CA GLY A 16 1.33 20.76 -14.70
C GLY A 16 2.20 19.52 -14.49
N TRP A 17 3.49 19.60 -14.78
CA TRP A 17 4.43 18.50 -14.56
C TRP A 17 4.90 18.51 -13.12
N TRP A 18 5.35 17.34 -12.66
CA TRP A 18 6.00 17.21 -11.36
C TRP A 18 7.50 17.42 -11.53
N VAL A 19 8.06 18.32 -10.72
CA VAL A 19 9.51 18.45 -10.57
C VAL A 19 9.92 17.55 -9.44
N VAL A 20 10.83 16.65 -9.70
CA VAL A 20 11.21 15.58 -8.76
C VAL A 20 12.69 15.73 -8.41
N THR A 21 12.99 15.84 -7.12
CA THR A 21 14.36 16.05 -6.66
C THR A 21 14.69 15.09 -5.51
N VAL A 22 16.00 14.82 -5.37
CA VAL A 22 16.53 14.12 -4.19
C VAL A 22 17.35 15.14 -3.41
N PRO A 23 16.80 15.72 -2.32
CA PRO A 23 17.50 16.80 -1.59
C PRO A 23 18.87 16.39 -1.06
N GLU A 24 19.06 15.13 -0.70
CA GLU A 24 20.32 14.61 -0.18
C GLU A 24 21.43 14.58 -1.23
N ILE A 25 21.09 14.65 -2.52
CA ILE A 25 22.07 14.60 -3.60
C ILE A 25 21.85 15.82 -4.52
N PRO A 26 22.62 16.91 -4.32
CA PRO A 26 22.48 18.10 -5.15
C PRO A 26 22.65 17.78 -6.64
N GLY A 27 21.75 18.30 -7.45
CA GLY A 27 21.77 18.08 -8.89
C GLY A 27 21.00 16.86 -9.37
N CYS A 28 20.56 15.99 -8.45
CA CYS A 28 19.73 14.84 -8.82
C CYS A 28 18.27 15.28 -8.93
N LEU A 29 17.84 15.52 -10.15
CA LEU A 29 16.47 15.99 -10.42
C LEU A 29 15.97 15.45 -11.75
N THR A 30 14.64 15.39 -11.87
CA THR A 30 13.96 14.97 -13.09
C THR A 30 12.57 15.58 -13.12
N GLN A 31 11.80 15.23 -14.12
CA GLN A 31 10.41 15.66 -14.28
C GLN A 31 9.55 14.49 -14.68
N GLY A 32 8.27 14.54 -14.33
CA GLY A 32 7.31 13.53 -14.72
C GLY A 32 5.91 14.10 -14.84
N ARG A 33 5.10 13.50 -15.67
CA ARG A 33 3.69 13.91 -15.84
C ARG A 33 2.79 13.36 -14.75
N SER A 34 3.26 12.35 -14.07
CA SER A 34 2.55 11.74 -12.95
C SER A 34 3.54 11.40 -11.84
N LEU A 35 3.03 11.13 -10.65
CA LEU A 35 3.88 10.68 -9.53
C LEU A 35 4.59 9.37 -9.89
N ALA A 36 3.87 8.44 -10.53
CA ALA A 36 4.45 7.15 -10.92
C ALA A 36 5.61 7.32 -11.91
N GLU A 37 5.43 8.18 -12.91
CA GLU A 37 6.49 8.48 -13.87
C GLU A 37 7.68 9.16 -13.18
N GLY A 38 7.40 10.09 -12.27
CA GLY A 38 8.44 10.77 -11.51
C GLY A 38 9.26 9.80 -10.65
N ARG A 39 8.60 8.83 -10.00
CA ARG A 39 9.29 7.83 -9.19
C ARG A 39 10.22 6.97 -10.06
N ARG A 40 9.76 6.57 -11.23
CA ARG A 40 10.58 5.77 -12.15
C ARG A 40 11.77 6.57 -12.65
N ARG A 41 11.55 7.80 -13.09
CA ARG A 41 12.60 8.65 -13.65
C ARG A 41 13.64 9.07 -12.61
N ILE A 42 13.22 9.29 -11.37
CA ILE A 42 14.18 9.69 -10.34
C ILE A 42 15.15 8.57 -10.01
N ARG A 43 14.74 7.31 -10.10
CA ARG A 43 15.68 6.19 -9.94
C ARG A 43 16.71 6.15 -11.06
N GLU A 44 16.30 6.46 -12.28
CA GLU A 44 17.22 6.57 -13.42
C GLU A 44 18.22 7.72 -13.22
N ALA A 45 17.72 8.87 -12.76
CA ALA A 45 18.59 10.02 -12.45
C ALA A 45 19.56 9.70 -11.31
N LEU A 46 19.06 9.01 -10.27
CA LEU A 46 19.87 8.63 -9.11
C LEU A 46 21.04 7.73 -9.52
N ALA A 47 20.85 6.87 -10.51
CA ALA A 47 21.87 5.96 -11.02
C ALA A 47 23.08 6.70 -11.62
N LEU A 48 22.95 7.99 -11.94
CA LEU A 48 24.04 8.82 -12.41
C LEU A 48 24.92 9.34 -11.25
N PHE A 49 24.44 9.26 -10.04
CA PHE A 49 25.14 9.80 -8.85
C PHE A 49 25.61 8.72 -7.87
N ILE A 50 24.95 7.56 -7.87
CA ILE A 50 25.32 6.43 -7.01
C ILE A 50 25.38 5.16 -7.87
N ASP A 51 25.83 4.05 -7.26
CA ASP A 51 25.89 2.76 -7.96
C ASP A 51 24.52 2.38 -8.52
N GLU A 52 24.50 1.94 -9.78
CA GLU A 52 23.27 1.60 -10.51
C GLU A 52 22.45 0.54 -9.81
N LYS A 53 23.11 -0.48 -9.26
CA LYS A 53 22.43 -1.56 -8.53
C LYS A 53 21.80 -1.05 -7.25
N ILE A 54 22.46 -0.13 -6.56
CA ILE A 54 21.94 0.49 -5.35
C ILE A 54 20.75 1.39 -5.71
N ALA A 55 20.86 2.18 -6.77
CA ALA A 55 19.79 3.06 -7.23
C ALA A 55 18.51 2.30 -7.58
N ALA A 56 18.64 1.08 -8.08
CA ALA A 56 17.49 0.25 -8.47
C ALA A 56 16.70 -0.27 -7.27
N THR A 57 17.35 -0.46 -6.12
CA THR A 57 16.74 -1.15 -4.96
C THR A 57 16.69 -0.33 -3.68
N VAL A 58 17.37 0.82 -3.61
CA VAL A 58 17.40 1.65 -2.42
C VAL A 58 15.98 2.15 -2.07
N ASP A 59 15.72 2.27 -0.77
CA ASP A 59 14.43 2.80 -0.29
C ASP A 59 14.32 4.29 -0.61
N LEU A 60 13.22 4.66 -1.26
CA LEU A 60 12.90 6.05 -1.56
C LEU A 60 11.62 6.42 -0.80
N VAL A 61 11.69 7.52 -0.07
CA VAL A 61 10.54 8.03 0.69
C VAL A 61 9.98 9.25 -0.04
N ASP A 62 8.73 9.16 -0.46
CA ASP A 62 8.07 10.25 -1.17
C ASP A 62 7.71 11.39 -0.24
N ASP A 63 8.04 12.62 -0.65
CA ASP A 63 7.61 13.84 -0.01
C ASP A 63 6.88 14.67 -1.06
N VAL A 64 5.57 14.47 -1.16
CA VAL A 64 4.73 15.18 -2.14
C VAL A 64 4.28 16.50 -1.53
N ARG A 65 4.72 17.61 -2.13
CA ARG A 65 4.42 18.95 -1.65
C ARG A 65 3.03 19.37 -2.09
N LEU A 66 2.14 19.55 -1.12
CA LEU A 66 0.76 19.98 -1.33
C LEU A 66 0.49 21.21 -0.46
N PRO A 67 -0.49 22.04 -0.83
CA PRO A 67 -0.95 23.10 0.07
C PRO A 67 -1.32 22.47 1.42
N ARG A 68 -1.04 23.20 2.51
CA ARG A 68 -1.24 22.67 3.88
C ARG A 68 -2.64 22.10 4.10
N SER A 69 -3.66 22.82 3.67
CA SER A 69 -5.05 22.37 3.83
C SER A 69 -5.34 21.07 3.07
N THR A 70 -4.85 20.98 1.84
CA THR A 70 -4.99 19.78 1.01
C THR A 70 -4.21 18.61 1.59
N GLY A 71 -2.99 18.87 2.05
CA GLY A 71 -2.14 17.85 2.67
C GLY A 71 -2.76 17.23 3.90
N ALA A 72 -3.42 18.05 4.74
CA ALA A 72 -4.09 17.57 5.95
C ALA A 72 -5.23 16.60 5.61
N VAL A 73 -6.04 16.94 4.60
CA VAL A 73 -7.16 16.10 4.17
C VAL A 73 -6.64 14.78 3.58
N VAL A 74 -5.58 14.83 2.78
CA VAL A 74 -4.98 13.63 2.19
C VAL A 74 -4.42 12.72 3.28
N LYS A 75 -3.74 13.27 4.28
CA LYS A 75 -3.22 12.48 5.40
C LYS A 75 -4.34 11.83 6.20
N GLN A 76 -5.43 12.56 6.43
CA GLN A 76 -6.59 12.02 7.14
C GLN A 76 -7.20 10.84 6.37
N ALA A 77 -7.38 11.00 5.07
CA ALA A 77 -7.93 9.93 4.23
C ALA A 77 -7.03 8.70 4.23
N ALA A 78 -5.71 8.90 4.12
CA ALA A 78 -4.75 7.81 4.14
C ALA A 78 -4.77 7.06 5.47
N SER A 79 -4.86 7.80 6.59
CA SER A 79 -4.91 7.22 7.92
C SER A 79 -6.17 6.36 8.12
N VAL A 80 -7.32 6.87 7.69
CA VAL A 80 -8.59 6.13 7.80
C VAL A 80 -8.56 4.86 6.93
N ARG A 81 -8.00 4.96 5.73
CA ARG A 81 -7.87 3.78 4.86
C ARG A 81 -6.95 2.71 5.45
N ALA A 82 -5.86 3.13 6.08
CA ALA A 82 -4.96 2.19 6.76
C ALA A 82 -5.67 1.46 7.90
N GLN A 83 -6.48 2.19 8.68
CA GLN A 83 -7.29 1.59 9.75
C GLN A 83 -8.31 0.60 9.18
N LEU A 84 -8.94 0.93 8.06
CA LEU A 84 -9.88 0.05 7.39
C LEU A 84 -9.19 -1.25 6.94
N ASP A 85 -8.01 -1.13 6.33
CA ASP A 85 -7.25 -2.30 5.89
C ASP A 85 -6.91 -3.23 7.05
N GLU A 86 -6.51 -2.67 8.20
CA GLU A 86 -6.23 -3.45 9.41
C GLU A 86 -7.48 -4.18 9.90
N LEU A 87 -8.62 -3.47 9.94
CA LEU A 87 -9.88 -4.08 10.37
C LEU A 87 -10.35 -5.16 9.40
N GLN A 88 -10.15 -4.97 8.11
CA GLN A 88 -10.48 -6.00 7.13
C GLN A 88 -9.65 -7.26 7.31
N ALA A 89 -8.35 -7.10 7.59
CA ALA A 89 -7.47 -8.23 7.86
C ALA A 89 -7.90 -8.97 9.12
N GLU A 90 -8.24 -8.23 10.18
CA GLU A 90 -8.75 -8.81 11.43
C GLU A 90 -10.07 -9.53 11.21
N ALA A 91 -10.96 -8.96 10.41
CA ALA A 91 -12.26 -9.55 10.10
C ALA A 91 -12.09 -10.89 9.36
N ILE A 92 -11.18 -10.96 8.40
CA ILE A 92 -10.88 -12.19 7.67
C ILE A 92 -10.37 -13.27 8.64
N LYS A 93 -9.44 -12.89 9.50
CA LYS A 93 -8.86 -13.80 10.50
C LYS A 93 -9.91 -14.36 11.46
N ALA A 94 -10.73 -13.47 12.02
CA ALA A 94 -11.77 -13.84 12.97
C ALA A 94 -12.85 -14.72 12.29
N THR A 95 -13.27 -14.34 11.09
CA THR A 95 -14.27 -15.09 10.35
C THR A 95 -13.76 -16.48 9.96
N SER A 96 -12.50 -16.58 9.55
CA SER A 96 -11.89 -17.87 9.21
C SER A 96 -11.82 -18.79 10.41
N ALA A 97 -11.40 -18.28 11.56
CA ALA A 97 -11.34 -19.07 12.79
C ALA A 97 -12.72 -19.57 13.22
N ALA A 98 -13.71 -18.67 13.19
CA ALA A 98 -15.08 -19.03 13.54
C ALA A 98 -15.69 -20.05 12.57
N ALA A 99 -15.46 -19.88 11.26
CA ALA A 99 -15.96 -20.80 10.24
C ALA A 99 -15.43 -22.21 10.44
N LYS A 100 -14.14 -22.33 10.73
CA LYS A 100 -13.52 -23.63 11.00
C LYS A 100 -14.12 -24.34 12.20
N LEU A 101 -14.34 -23.59 13.28
CA LEU A 101 -14.95 -24.13 14.48
C LEU A 101 -16.39 -24.59 14.23
N LEU A 102 -17.18 -23.76 13.57
CA LEU A 102 -18.59 -24.07 13.30
C LEU A 102 -18.76 -25.28 12.40
N VAL A 103 -18.00 -25.35 11.33
CA VAL A 103 -18.15 -26.44 10.35
C VAL A 103 -17.49 -27.74 10.86
N ARG A 104 -16.30 -27.66 11.41
CA ARG A 104 -15.52 -28.84 11.77
C ARG A 104 -15.81 -29.39 13.15
N LYS A 105 -15.92 -28.53 14.15
CA LYS A 105 -16.14 -28.98 15.53
C LYS A 105 -17.62 -29.03 15.88
N SER A 106 -18.40 -28.05 15.47
CA SER A 106 -19.83 -28.00 15.83
C SER A 106 -20.73 -28.69 14.81
N GLY A 107 -20.16 -29.13 13.68
CA GLY A 107 -20.90 -29.88 12.68
C GLY A 107 -21.97 -29.09 11.92
N LEU A 108 -21.88 -27.76 11.93
CA LEU A 108 -22.84 -26.95 11.21
C LEU A 108 -22.63 -27.05 9.70
N SER A 109 -23.72 -26.94 8.96
CA SER A 109 -23.64 -26.80 7.52
C SER A 109 -22.94 -25.47 7.16
N VAL A 110 -22.38 -25.41 5.94
CA VAL A 110 -21.80 -24.19 5.42
C VAL A 110 -22.82 -23.03 5.41
N ARG A 111 -24.09 -23.35 5.10
CA ARG A 111 -25.17 -22.34 5.08
C ARG A 111 -25.46 -21.78 6.45
N ASP A 112 -25.52 -22.63 7.46
CA ASP A 112 -25.78 -22.17 8.83
C ASP A 112 -24.62 -21.34 9.36
N ALA A 113 -23.38 -21.75 9.09
CA ALA A 113 -22.21 -21.00 9.46
C ALA A 113 -22.18 -19.62 8.79
N ALA A 114 -22.53 -19.57 7.49
CA ALA A 114 -22.63 -18.32 6.74
C ALA A 114 -23.68 -17.38 7.35
N ASP A 115 -24.84 -17.92 7.71
CA ASP A 115 -25.91 -17.14 8.31
C ASP A 115 -25.45 -16.53 9.66
N LEU A 116 -24.83 -17.32 10.49
CA LEU A 116 -24.36 -16.85 11.80
C LEU A 116 -23.27 -15.81 11.70
N LEU A 117 -22.39 -15.92 10.69
CA LEU A 117 -21.24 -15.05 10.55
C LEU A 117 -21.52 -13.85 9.62
N GLY A 118 -22.70 -13.82 8.97
CA GLY A 118 -23.07 -12.70 8.12
C GLY A 118 -22.29 -12.60 6.82
N VAL A 119 -21.81 -13.72 6.31
CA VAL A 119 -21.06 -13.78 5.04
C VAL A 119 -21.71 -14.78 4.09
N SER A 120 -21.29 -14.79 2.82
CA SER A 120 -21.84 -15.74 1.86
C SER A 120 -21.35 -17.16 2.17
N HIS A 121 -22.16 -18.16 1.79
CA HIS A 121 -21.76 -19.56 1.99
C HIS A 121 -20.53 -19.91 1.13
N GLN A 122 -20.38 -19.27 -0.01
CA GLN A 122 -19.22 -19.40 -0.87
C GLN A 122 -17.93 -18.96 -0.15
N ARG A 123 -18.03 -17.86 0.62
CA ARG A 123 -16.93 -17.36 1.43
C ARG A 123 -16.56 -18.35 2.52
N ILE A 124 -17.56 -18.96 3.18
CA ILE A 124 -17.33 -19.97 4.21
C ILE A 124 -16.62 -21.19 3.62
N GLN A 125 -17.02 -21.65 2.44
CA GLN A 125 -16.34 -22.75 1.77
C GLN A 125 -14.86 -22.45 1.53
N GLN A 126 -14.56 -21.24 1.05
CA GLN A 126 -13.19 -20.80 0.82
C GLN A 126 -12.36 -20.78 2.11
N LEU A 127 -12.92 -20.22 3.18
CA LEU A 127 -12.24 -20.09 4.46
C LEU A 127 -12.08 -21.43 5.17
N ALA A 128 -13.13 -22.26 5.21
CA ALA A 128 -13.09 -23.57 5.86
C ALA A 128 -12.33 -24.61 5.02
N GLY A 129 -12.44 -24.51 3.68
CA GLY A 129 -11.80 -25.44 2.77
C GLY A 129 -10.32 -25.24 2.58
N ALA A 130 -9.83 -24.02 2.76
CA ALA A 130 -8.42 -23.68 2.55
C ALA A 130 -7.48 -24.44 3.49
N SER A 131 -7.98 -24.97 4.59
CA SER A 131 -7.16 -25.73 5.53
C SER A 131 -7.17 -27.25 5.28
N LYS A 132 -7.90 -27.73 4.27
CA LYS A 132 -7.92 -29.15 3.91
C LYS A 132 -6.75 -29.57 3.02
N GLN A 133 -5.95 -28.64 2.56
CA GLN A 133 -4.81 -28.89 1.69
C GLN A 133 -3.48 -28.78 2.41
N GLY A 134 -3.50 -28.90 3.71
CA GLY A 134 -2.28 -28.93 4.51
C GLY A 134 -1.67 -30.30 4.56
#